data_8dfeb292f5d6d294b0371ab62d3048e6
#
_entry.id   8dfeb292f5d6d294b0371ab62d3048e6
#
_cell.length_a   1.000
_cell.length_b   1.000
_cell.length_c   1.000
_cell.angle_alpha   90.00
_cell.angle_beta   90.00
_cell.angle_gamma   90.00
#
_symmetry.space_group_name_H-M   'P 1'
#
loop_
_entity.id
_entity.type
_entity.pdbx_description
1 polymer ?
#
loop_
_entity_poly.entity_id
_entity_poly.type
_entity_poly.pdbx_seq_one_letter_code
_entity_poly.pdbx_strand_id
1 'polypeptide(L)'
;GNAYVAAAKKIVSGDVGIDMIAGPSEVCVVADKTADPALVAIDLMAQAEHDPLAACYLVTFSEEYADQIEAAIERHVKHSTRAEITMASLNDHGLITICPDRKAAIQAVNVIAPEHLELHVENAMDLLGSIKNAGAIFLGEWTPEAVGDYVAGPNHTLPTGGTARYASPLSVEEFVKKSSIIQYTPEALAADADSVMTIARHEGLWAHAMSVELRCNELAGKPTEVDAGESVE
;
A
#
# COMPACT_ATOMS: atom_id res chain seq x y z
N GLY A 1 2.33 15.23 8.31
CA GLY A 1 0.96 15.73 8.37
C GLY A 1 0.40 15.57 9.77
N ASN A 2 -0.73 16.15 10.00
CA ASN A 2 -1.44 16.03 11.29
C ASN A 2 -2.92 15.71 11.03
N ALA A 3 -3.70 15.48 12.07
CA ALA A 3 -5.11 15.11 11.98
C ALA A 3 -5.95 16.10 11.13
N TYR A 4 -5.62 17.39 11.14
CA TYR A 4 -6.32 18.40 10.35
C TYR A 4 -6.03 18.23 8.84
N VAL A 5 -4.79 17.95 8.48
CA VAL A 5 -4.41 17.67 7.08
C VAL A 5 -5.07 16.38 6.60
N ALA A 6 -5.08 15.33 7.40
CA ALA A 6 -5.76 14.08 7.09
C ALA A 6 -7.27 14.29 6.89
N ALA A 7 -7.92 15.08 7.78
CA ALA A 7 -9.33 15.44 7.64
C ALA A 7 -9.59 16.28 6.37
N ALA A 8 -8.75 17.27 6.08
CA ALA A 8 -8.88 18.10 4.88
C ALA A 8 -8.76 17.26 3.61
N LYS A 9 -7.74 16.40 3.51
CA LYS A 9 -7.58 15.46 2.38
C LYS A 9 -8.83 14.57 2.20
N LYS A 10 -9.38 14.06 3.30
CA LYS A 10 -10.59 13.23 3.25
C LYS A 10 -11.81 14.00 2.73
N ILE A 11 -11.95 15.28 3.12
CA ILE A 11 -13.08 16.12 2.70
C ILE A 11 -13.03 16.43 1.20
N VAL A 12 -11.84 16.75 0.66
CA VAL A 12 -11.68 17.13 -0.75
C VAL A 12 -11.47 15.92 -1.68
N SER A 13 -11.39 14.71 -1.13
CA SER A 13 -11.28 13.48 -1.93
C SER A 13 -12.53 13.30 -2.79
N GLY A 14 -12.32 13.18 -4.10
CA GLY A 14 -13.39 13.16 -5.11
C GLY A 14 -13.51 14.45 -5.91
N ASP A 15 -13.20 15.60 -5.32
CA ASP A 15 -13.07 16.87 -6.04
C ASP A 15 -11.68 17.01 -6.65
N VAL A 16 -10.66 16.53 -5.93
CA VAL A 16 -9.25 16.47 -6.39
C VAL A 16 -8.64 15.10 -6.10
N GLY A 17 -7.58 14.77 -6.81
CA GLY A 17 -6.78 13.58 -6.51
C GLY A 17 -6.05 13.74 -5.18
N ILE A 18 -6.02 12.68 -4.37
CA ILE A 18 -5.31 12.63 -3.10
C ILE A 18 -4.26 11.53 -3.19
N ASP A 19 -3.03 11.82 -2.78
CA ASP A 19 -1.95 10.86 -2.67
C ASP A 19 -2.28 9.74 -1.66
N MET A 20 -2.38 10.12 -0.38
CA MET A 20 -2.80 9.22 0.69
C MET A 20 -3.30 10.00 1.89
N ILE A 21 -4.05 9.34 2.76
CA ILE A 21 -4.43 9.85 4.07
C ILE A 21 -3.53 9.15 5.08
N ALA A 22 -2.50 9.85 5.54
CA ALA A 22 -1.56 9.31 6.52
C ALA A 22 -2.16 9.32 7.93
N GLY A 23 -1.97 8.22 8.65
CA GLY A 23 -2.17 8.09 10.09
C GLY A 23 -0.87 8.29 10.87
N PRO A 24 -0.84 7.92 12.16
CA PRO A 24 0.40 7.79 12.92
C PRO A 24 1.35 6.81 12.27
N SER A 25 2.65 7.03 12.41
CA SER A 25 3.67 6.16 11.85
C SER A 25 3.74 4.82 12.58
N GLU A 26 4.20 3.78 11.87
CA GLU A 26 4.20 2.41 12.36
C GLU A 26 5.49 1.69 11.95
N VAL A 27 6.04 0.92 12.88
CA VAL A 27 7.08 -0.06 12.58
C VAL A 27 6.63 -1.45 13.01
N CYS A 28 6.94 -2.45 12.21
CA CYS A 28 6.84 -3.86 12.56
C CYS A 28 8.22 -4.51 12.41
N VAL A 29 8.80 -4.93 13.50
CA VAL A 29 10.07 -5.65 13.50
C VAL A 29 9.80 -7.14 13.68
N VAL A 30 10.18 -7.94 12.70
CA VAL A 30 10.19 -9.41 12.79
C VAL A 30 11.59 -9.84 13.15
N ALA A 31 11.79 -10.39 14.33
CA ALA A 31 13.12 -10.73 14.82
C ALA A 31 13.18 -12.17 15.36
N ASP A 32 14.26 -12.88 15.02
CA ASP A 32 14.60 -14.16 15.61
C ASP A 32 15.90 -14.05 16.45
N LYS A 33 16.26 -15.13 17.10
CA LYS A 33 17.43 -15.21 18.00
C LYS A 33 18.79 -14.89 17.35
N THR A 34 18.84 -14.70 16.04
CA THR A 34 20.07 -14.33 15.33
C THR A 34 20.34 -12.84 15.35
N ALA A 35 19.30 -12.03 15.63
CA ALA A 35 19.42 -10.58 15.78
C ALA A 35 19.80 -10.20 17.23
N ASP A 36 20.56 -9.10 17.37
CA ASP A 36 20.87 -8.53 18.68
C ASP A 36 19.62 -7.85 19.27
N PRO A 37 19.13 -8.28 20.47
CA PRO A 37 18.00 -7.65 21.12
C PRO A 37 18.14 -6.14 21.35
N ALA A 38 19.39 -5.64 21.49
CA ALA A 38 19.64 -4.21 21.69
C ALA A 38 19.38 -3.41 20.40
N LEU A 39 19.70 -3.96 19.23
CA LEU A 39 19.40 -3.34 17.94
C LEU A 39 17.90 -3.33 17.67
N VAL A 40 17.21 -4.45 17.87
CA VAL A 40 15.75 -4.52 17.73
C VAL A 40 15.04 -3.53 18.67
N ALA A 41 15.52 -3.41 19.90
CA ALA A 41 14.98 -2.45 20.88
C ALA A 41 15.12 -1.00 20.41
N ILE A 42 16.28 -0.63 19.86
CA ILE A 42 16.51 0.75 19.42
C ILE A 42 15.73 1.08 18.16
N ASP A 43 15.50 0.12 17.27
CA ASP A 43 14.67 0.32 16.08
C ASP A 43 13.20 0.53 16.44
N LEU A 44 12.65 -0.25 17.38
CA LEU A 44 11.31 0.00 17.93
C LEU A 44 11.21 1.38 18.59
N MET A 45 12.26 1.80 19.32
CA MET A 45 12.29 3.12 19.97
C MET A 45 12.45 4.26 18.96
N ALA A 46 13.13 4.04 17.84
CA ALA A 46 13.28 5.03 16.77
C ALA A 46 11.92 5.43 16.20
N GLN A 47 11.01 4.47 16.02
CA GLN A 47 9.63 4.78 15.64
C GLN A 47 8.83 5.38 16.78
N ALA A 48 8.95 4.82 17.99
CA ALA A 48 8.18 5.27 19.15
C ALA A 48 8.45 6.71 19.54
N GLU A 49 9.67 7.23 19.30
CA GLU A 49 10.01 8.60 19.67
C GLU A 49 9.40 9.68 18.76
N HIS A 50 8.81 9.29 17.59
CA HIS A 50 8.20 10.25 16.67
C HIS A 50 6.95 10.91 17.25
N ASP A 51 6.03 10.12 17.83
CA ASP A 51 4.73 10.61 18.33
C ASP A 51 4.18 9.65 19.38
N PRO A 52 3.47 10.13 20.44
CA PRO A 52 2.80 9.25 21.39
C PRO A 52 1.80 8.26 20.77
N LEU A 53 1.29 8.56 19.57
CA LEU A 53 0.37 7.70 18.82
C LEU A 53 1.08 6.76 17.83
N ALA A 54 2.42 6.79 17.73
CA ALA A 54 3.17 5.86 16.91
C ALA A 54 2.94 4.42 17.38
N ALA A 55 2.86 3.47 16.44
CA ALA A 55 2.63 2.08 16.77
C ALA A 55 3.88 1.23 16.48
N CYS A 56 4.25 0.41 17.45
CA CYS A 56 5.45 -0.41 17.40
C CYS A 56 5.09 -1.88 17.61
N TYR A 57 5.33 -2.70 16.60
CA TYR A 57 4.98 -4.12 16.61
C TYR A 57 6.24 -4.96 16.60
N LEU A 58 6.38 -5.82 17.61
CA LEU A 58 7.40 -6.87 17.63
C LEU A 58 6.74 -8.21 17.27
N VAL A 59 7.23 -8.86 16.24
CA VAL A 59 6.86 -10.24 15.89
C VAL A 59 8.07 -11.13 16.09
N THR A 60 7.98 -12.08 17.02
CA THR A 60 9.11 -12.95 17.35
C THR A 60 8.65 -14.40 17.61
N PHE A 61 9.58 -15.28 17.97
CA PHE A 61 9.34 -16.72 18.06
C PHE A 61 9.53 -17.29 19.48
N SER A 62 9.90 -16.45 20.45
CA SER A 62 10.22 -16.87 21.82
C SER A 62 9.88 -15.74 22.80
N GLU A 63 9.21 -16.10 23.90
CA GLU A 63 8.97 -15.19 25.02
C GLU A 63 10.29 -14.72 25.64
N GLU A 64 11.24 -15.62 25.83
CA GLU A 64 12.55 -15.28 26.39
C GLU A 64 13.27 -14.21 25.55
N TYR A 65 13.17 -14.29 24.22
CA TYR A 65 13.77 -13.30 23.34
C TYR A 65 13.03 -11.96 23.39
N ALA A 66 11.70 -11.99 23.49
CA ALA A 66 10.90 -10.77 23.71
C ALA A 66 11.27 -10.07 25.03
N ASP A 67 11.41 -10.83 26.13
CA ASP A 67 11.85 -10.31 27.43
C ASP A 67 13.23 -9.62 27.34
N GLN A 68 14.15 -10.16 26.54
CA GLN A 68 15.47 -9.55 26.31
C GLN A 68 15.36 -8.20 25.58
N ILE A 69 14.44 -8.08 24.62
CA ILE A 69 14.19 -6.82 23.91
C ILE A 69 13.54 -5.81 24.85
N GLU A 70 12.53 -6.20 25.64
CA GLU A 70 11.93 -5.31 26.65
C GLU A 70 12.96 -4.79 27.64
N ALA A 71 13.81 -5.68 28.17
CA ALA A 71 14.90 -5.29 29.05
C ALA A 71 15.91 -4.33 28.36
N ALA A 72 16.13 -4.47 27.07
CA ALA A 72 16.95 -3.54 26.29
C ALA A 72 16.28 -2.16 26.15
N ILE A 73 14.98 -2.11 25.86
CA ILE A 73 14.18 -0.88 25.84
C ILE A 73 14.28 -0.15 27.18
N GLU A 74 14.09 -0.86 28.29
CA GLU A 74 14.21 -0.28 29.65
C GLU A 74 15.59 0.32 29.94
N ARG A 75 16.63 -0.25 29.37
CA ARG A 75 18.00 0.29 29.50
C ARG A 75 18.18 1.52 28.62
N HIS A 76 17.79 1.45 27.34
CA HIS A 76 18.03 2.50 26.37
C HIS A 76 17.19 3.76 26.64
N VAL A 77 15.94 3.62 27.06
CA VAL A 77 15.03 4.74 27.30
C VAL A 77 15.58 5.73 28.34
N LYS A 78 16.41 5.27 29.27
CA LYS A 78 17.06 6.13 30.28
C LYS A 78 18.00 7.16 29.67
N HIS A 79 18.44 6.94 28.45
CA HIS A 79 19.34 7.83 27.71
C HIS A 79 18.61 8.62 26.61
N SER A 80 17.33 8.34 26.39
CA SER A 80 16.53 9.04 25.38
C SER A 80 16.15 10.43 25.85
N THR A 81 16.32 11.42 24.98
CA THR A 81 15.83 12.80 25.19
C THR A 81 14.32 12.92 25.03
N ARG A 82 13.65 11.89 24.48
CA ARG A 82 12.22 11.83 24.26
C ARG A 82 11.54 10.66 24.99
N ALA A 83 12.12 10.27 26.14
CA ALA A 83 11.69 9.10 26.91
C ALA A 83 10.18 9.06 27.21
N GLU A 84 9.55 10.20 27.53
CA GLU A 84 8.12 10.27 27.81
C GLU A 84 7.27 9.91 26.59
N ILE A 85 7.63 10.44 25.41
CA ILE A 85 6.95 10.16 24.14
C ILE A 85 7.14 8.70 23.77
N THR A 86 8.38 8.21 23.79
CA THR A 86 8.73 6.82 23.51
C THR A 86 7.94 5.85 24.39
N MET A 87 7.91 6.10 25.70
CA MET A 87 7.19 5.20 26.60
C MET A 87 5.66 5.28 26.45
N ALA A 88 5.10 6.46 26.15
CA ALA A 88 3.68 6.58 25.85
C ALA A 88 3.31 5.76 24.61
N SER A 89 4.06 5.89 23.52
CA SER A 89 3.87 5.12 22.30
C SER A 89 3.95 3.60 22.57
N LEU A 90 5.04 3.15 23.19
CA LEU A 90 5.24 1.71 23.47
C LEU A 90 4.19 1.11 24.40
N ASN A 91 3.75 1.85 25.43
CA ASN A 91 2.77 1.36 26.40
C ASN A 91 1.35 1.32 25.82
N ASP A 92 0.97 2.34 25.05
CA ASP A 92 -0.40 2.52 24.58
C ASP A 92 -0.63 1.88 23.19
N HIS A 93 0.42 1.78 22.37
CA HIS A 93 0.37 1.33 20.96
C HIS A 93 1.41 0.26 20.60
N GLY A 94 2.19 -0.21 21.56
CA GLY A 94 3.11 -1.34 21.40
C GLY A 94 2.38 -2.68 21.42
N LEU A 95 2.84 -3.63 20.61
CA LEU A 95 2.32 -4.99 20.60
C LEU A 95 3.45 -5.98 20.37
N ILE A 96 3.53 -6.99 21.23
CA ILE A 96 4.41 -8.15 21.06
C ILE A 96 3.58 -9.36 20.63
N THR A 97 3.99 -10.01 19.56
CA THR A 97 3.35 -11.22 19.04
C THR A 97 4.36 -12.35 18.99
N ILE A 98 4.12 -13.41 19.77
CA ILE A 98 4.94 -14.62 19.76
C ILE A 98 4.35 -15.59 18.75
N CYS A 99 5.08 -15.91 17.70
CA CYS A 99 4.66 -16.78 16.61
C CYS A 99 5.31 -18.17 16.74
N PRO A 100 4.59 -19.26 16.46
CA PRO A 100 5.15 -20.61 16.52
C PRO A 100 6.16 -20.89 15.40
N ASP A 101 6.05 -20.18 14.27
CA ASP A 101 6.89 -20.37 13.10
C ASP A 101 6.89 -19.14 12.16
N ARG A 102 7.75 -19.16 11.14
CA ARG A 102 7.87 -18.09 10.14
C ARG A 102 6.58 -17.87 9.34
N LYS A 103 5.78 -18.91 9.13
CA LYS A 103 4.51 -18.80 8.40
C LYS A 103 3.50 -17.98 9.20
N ALA A 104 3.39 -18.24 10.49
CA ALA A 104 2.54 -17.44 11.39
C ALA A 104 3.02 -15.98 11.47
N ALA A 105 4.34 -15.76 11.55
CA ALA A 105 4.92 -14.42 11.54
C ALA A 105 4.58 -13.66 10.25
N ILE A 106 4.70 -14.26 9.08
CA ILE A 106 4.31 -13.67 7.79
C ILE A 106 2.80 -13.36 7.77
N GLN A 107 1.97 -14.24 8.32
CA GLN A 107 0.54 -13.98 8.43
C GLN A 107 0.25 -12.77 9.31
N ALA A 108 0.91 -12.66 10.47
CA ALA A 108 0.78 -11.51 11.35
C ALA A 108 1.19 -10.22 10.65
N VAL A 109 2.36 -10.18 9.98
CA VAL A 109 2.82 -9.05 9.18
C VAL A 109 1.79 -8.65 8.11
N ASN A 110 1.28 -9.61 7.34
CA ASN A 110 0.30 -9.33 6.29
C ASN A 110 -1.05 -8.84 6.85
N VAL A 111 -1.39 -9.20 8.09
CA VAL A 111 -2.58 -8.69 8.81
C VAL A 111 -2.32 -7.30 9.35
N ILE A 112 -1.16 -7.03 9.91
CA ILE A 112 -0.76 -5.68 10.37
C ILE A 112 -0.70 -4.74 9.17
N ALA A 113 -0.04 -5.16 8.08
CA ALA A 113 0.23 -4.34 6.89
C ALA A 113 0.95 -3.03 7.27
N PRO A 114 2.13 -3.11 7.92
CA PRO A 114 2.77 -1.98 8.54
C PRO A 114 3.32 -0.98 7.51
N GLU A 115 3.52 0.25 7.94
CA GLU A 115 4.25 1.28 7.20
C GLU A 115 5.69 0.84 6.94
N HIS A 116 6.44 0.56 8.02
CA HIS A 116 7.80 0.05 7.97
C HIS A 116 7.83 -1.40 8.44
N LEU A 117 8.46 -2.27 7.67
CA LEU A 117 8.68 -3.66 8.04
C LEU A 117 10.18 -3.96 8.08
N GLU A 118 10.71 -4.26 9.24
CA GLU A 118 12.08 -4.72 9.40
C GLU A 118 12.13 -6.23 9.59
N LEU A 119 13.04 -6.90 8.90
CA LEU A 119 13.22 -8.34 8.94
C LEU A 119 14.60 -8.69 9.51
N HIS A 120 14.70 -8.77 10.83
CA HIS A 120 15.89 -9.14 11.60
C HIS A 120 15.90 -10.66 11.85
N VAL A 121 15.85 -11.42 10.79
CA VAL A 121 15.80 -12.89 10.83
C VAL A 121 16.86 -13.50 9.92
N GLU A 122 17.26 -14.72 10.21
CA GLU A 122 18.14 -15.48 9.32
C GLU A 122 17.50 -15.63 7.93
N ASN A 123 18.28 -15.31 6.88
CA ASN A 123 17.84 -15.38 5.48
C ASN A 123 16.55 -14.56 5.18
N ALA A 124 16.51 -13.30 5.65
CA ALA A 124 15.37 -12.40 5.47
C ALA A 124 14.84 -12.32 4.03
N MET A 125 15.72 -12.41 3.02
CA MET A 125 15.37 -12.38 1.60
C MET A 125 14.39 -13.49 1.21
N ASP A 126 14.43 -14.65 1.86
CA ASP A 126 13.56 -15.79 1.56
C ASP A 126 12.08 -15.52 1.92
N LEU A 127 11.83 -14.53 2.77
CA LEU A 127 10.48 -14.17 3.20
C LEU A 127 9.76 -13.23 2.24
N LEU A 128 10.49 -12.49 1.39
CA LEU A 128 9.94 -11.45 0.53
C LEU A 128 8.78 -11.93 -0.35
N GLY A 129 8.90 -13.11 -0.94
CA GLY A 129 7.85 -13.66 -1.82
C GLY A 129 6.51 -13.93 -1.12
N SER A 130 6.51 -13.96 0.22
CA SER A 130 5.32 -14.23 1.04
C SER A 130 4.76 -12.99 1.73
N ILE A 131 5.52 -11.89 1.76
CA ILE A 131 5.06 -10.61 2.29
C ILE A 131 4.32 -9.87 1.18
N LYS A 132 3.08 -9.49 1.49
CA LYS A 132 2.17 -8.85 0.51
C LYS A 132 1.87 -7.40 0.88
N ASN A 133 1.90 -7.09 2.16
CA ASN A 133 1.39 -5.85 2.71
C ASN A 133 2.43 -5.22 3.61
N ALA A 134 3.24 -4.33 3.07
CA ALA A 134 4.14 -3.44 3.82
C ALA A 134 4.42 -2.20 2.98
N GLY A 135 4.57 -1.05 3.60
CA GLY A 135 4.91 0.19 2.93
C GLY A 135 6.36 0.18 2.44
N ALA A 136 7.30 -0.14 3.32
CA ALA A 136 8.70 -0.38 3.00
C ALA A 136 9.19 -1.62 3.73
N ILE A 137 10.16 -2.34 3.14
CA ILE A 137 10.72 -3.57 3.72
C ILE A 137 12.23 -3.40 3.84
N PHE A 138 12.74 -3.57 5.07
CA PHE A 138 14.14 -3.42 5.46
C PHE A 138 14.70 -4.81 5.79
N LEU A 139 15.81 -5.19 5.18
CA LEU A 139 16.33 -6.54 5.24
C LEU A 139 17.63 -6.61 6.05
N GLY A 140 17.55 -7.31 7.17
CA GLY A 140 18.69 -7.60 8.04
C GLY A 140 19.07 -6.44 8.97
N GLU A 141 19.89 -6.73 9.96
CA GLU A 141 20.25 -5.82 11.04
C GLU A 141 21.02 -4.56 10.64
N TRP A 142 21.56 -4.52 9.41
CA TRP A 142 22.29 -3.36 8.88
C TRP A 142 21.42 -2.39 8.10
N THR A 143 20.12 -2.59 8.11
CA THR A 143 19.16 -1.79 7.35
C THR A 143 18.03 -1.29 8.26
N PRO A 144 18.32 -0.43 9.24
CA PRO A 144 17.28 0.16 10.09
C PRO A 144 16.42 1.17 9.31
N GLU A 145 15.21 1.42 9.78
CA GLU A 145 14.25 2.40 9.23
C GLU A 145 14.89 3.75 8.92
N ALA A 146 15.73 4.26 9.82
CA ALA A 146 16.41 5.55 9.66
C ALA A 146 17.25 5.67 8.38
N VAL A 147 17.79 4.56 7.86
CA VAL A 147 18.49 4.56 6.56
C VAL A 147 17.52 4.84 5.43
N GLY A 148 16.32 4.26 5.48
CA GLY A 148 15.26 4.49 4.51
C GLY A 148 14.76 5.94 4.53
N ASP A 149 14.56 6.48 5.70
CA ASP A 149 14.03 7.83 5.87
C ASP A 149 14.97 8.93 5.38
N TYR A 150 16.27 8.71 5.50
CA TYR A 150 17.23 9.81 5.27
C TYR A 150 18.09 9.66 4.01
N VAL A 151 18.55 8.46 3.65
CA VAL A 151 19.61 8.35 2.63
C VAL A 151 19.47 7.23 1.60
N ALA A 152 18.62 6.24 1.82
CA ALA A 152 18.49 5.08 0.92
C ALA A 152 17.88 5.41 -0.45
N GLY A 153 17.16 6.54 -0.56
CA GLY A 153 16.64 7.06 -1.82
C GLY A 153 15.13 6.87 -2.04
N PRO A 154 14.46 5.82 -1.57
CA PRO A 154 13.00 5.75 -1.61
C PRO A 154 12.34 6.89 -0.84
N ASN A 155 11.07 7.18 -1.16
CA ASN A 155 10.32 8.18 -0.43
C ASN A 155 9.94 7.65 0.96
N HIS A 156 10.12 8.49 1.99
CA HIS A 156 9.74 8.18 3.37
C HIS A 156 8.26 8.40 3.67
N THR A 157 7.47 8.94 2.74
CA THR A 157 6.01 9.05 2.87
C THR A 157 5.38 7.74 2.43
N LEU A 158 5.00 6.93 3.40
CA LEU A 158 4.56 5.56 3.24
C LEU A 158 3.10 5.39 3.65
N PRO A 159 2.42 4.33 3.18
CA PRO A 159 1.06 4.02 3.59
C PRO A 159 1.00 3.53 5.04
N THR A 160 0.21 4.19 5.88
CA THR A 160 0.00 3.92 7.30
C THR A 160 -1.38 3.34 7.60
N GLY A 161 -1.63 2.87 8.83
CA GLY A 161 -2.96 2.41 9.25
C GLY A 161 -3.45 1.21 8.45
N GLY A 162 -2.55 0.34 8.04
CA GLY A 162 -2.86 -0.84 7.25
C GLY A 162 -3.20 -0.57 5.79
N THR A 163 -3.03 0.66 5.29
CA THR A 163 -3.29 1.01 3.89
C THR A 163 -2.27 0.42 2.91
N ALA A 164 -1.14 -0.10 3.41
CA ALA A 164 -0.17 -0.87 2.63
C ALA A 164 -0.79 -2.10 1.92
N ARG A 165 -2.03 -2.47 2.24
CA ARG A 165 -2.81 -3.49 1.52
C ARG A 165 -3.19 -3.08 0.10
N TYR A 166 -3.22 -1.79 -0.22
CA TYR A 166 -3.66 -1.27 -1.51
C TYR A 166 -2.95 0.02 -1.94
N ALA A 167 -2.20 0.66 -1.07
CA ALA A 167 -1.46 1.87 -1.37
C ALA A 167 0.05 1.57 -1.44
N SER A 168 0.76 2.41 -2.17
CA SER A 168 2.22 2.36 -2.34
C SER A 168 2.88 3.59 -1.69
N PRO A 169 4.21 3.58 -1.49
CA PRO A 169 4.96 4.78 -1.15
C PRO A 169 4.68 5.91 -2.12
N LEU A 170 4.71 7.16 -1.63
CA LEU A 170 4.55 8.34 -2.47
C LEU A 170 5.60 8.35 -3.59
N SER A 171 5.13 8.49 -4.82
CA SER A 171 5.96 8.46 -6.01
C SER A 171 5.52 9.51 -7.04
N VAL A 172 6.28 9.64 -8.12
CA VAL A 172 5.91 10.51 -9.25
C VAL A 172 4.59 10.09 -9.89
N GLU A 173 4.22 8.81 -9.81
CA GLU A 173 2.98 8.26 -10.39
C GLU A 173 1.72 8.93 -9.79
N GLU A 174 1.78 9.41 -8.55
CA GLU A 174 0.67 10.13 -7.89
C GLU A 174 0.36 11.48 -8.55
N PHE A 175 1.34 12.06 -9.26
CA PHE A 175 1.25 13.37 -9.90
C PHE A 175 1.02 13.29 -11.41
N VAL A 176 0.90 12.10 -11.97
CA VAL A 176 0.62 11.86 -13.38
C VAL A 176 -0.69 11.12 -13.56
N LYS A 177 -1.36 11.42 -14.66
CA LYS A 177 -2.55 10.69 -15.08
C LYS A 177 -2.34 10.10 -16.47
N LYS A 178 -2.98 8.97 -16.73
CA LYS A 178 -2.92 8.26 -18.00
C LYS A 178 -4.24 8.44 -18.74
N SER A 179 -4.16 8.62 -20.06
CA SER A 179 -5.32 8.64 -20.95
C SER A 179 -5.14 7.57 -22.02
N SER A 180 -6.21 6.86 -22.35
CA SER A 180 -6.21 5.96 -23.50
C SER A 180 -6.41 6.78 -24.77
N ILE A 181 -5.57 6.50 -25.79
CA ILE A 181 -5.70 7.05 -27.13
C ILE A 181 -6.02 5.85 -28.03
N ILE A 182 -7.20 5.90 -28.67
CA ILE A 182 -7.69 4.82 -29.51
C ILE A 182 -7.94 5.37 -30.90
N GLN A 183 -7.33 4.73 -31.91
CA GLN A 183 -7.53 5.04 -33.32
C GLN A 183 -7.77 3.72 -34.08
N TYR A 184 -8.87 3.70 -34.83
CA TYR A 184 -9.21 2.59 -35.72
C TYR A 184 -9.11 3.02 -37.18
N THR A 185 -8.67 2.12 -38.04
CA THR A 185 -8.86 2.29 -39.48
C THR A 185 -10.26 1.81 -39.87
N PRO A 186 -10.77 2.20 -41.06
CA PRO A 186 -12.03 1.63 -41.59
C PRO A 186 -12.06 0.12 -41.63
N GLU A 187 -10.97 -0.50 -42.05
CA GLU A 187 -10.84 -1.97 -42.19
C GLU A 187 -10.86 -2.65 -40.79
N ALA A 188 -10.18 -2.07 -39.81
CA ALA A 188 -10.17 -2.59 -38.45
C ALA A 188 -11.56 -2.47 -37.82
N LEU A 189 -12.26 -1.34 -38.03
CA LEU A 189 -13.63 -1.18 -37.57
C LEU A 189 -14.57 -2.20 -38.18
N ALA A 190 -14.48 -2.42 -39.49
CA ALA A 190 -15.30 -3.44 -40.19
C ALA A 190 -15.05 -4.85 -39.67
N ALA A 191 -13.80 -5.18 -39.32
CA ALA A 191 -13.45 -6.50 -38.79
C ALA A 191 -14.05 -6.78 -37.41
N ASP A 192 -14.14 -5.73 -36.54
CA ASP A 192 -14.63 -5.86 -35.16
C ASP A 192 -16.13 -5.53 -35.02
N ALA A 193 -16.78 -5.03 -36.10
CA ALA A 193 -18.10 -4.45 -36.05
C ALA A 193 -19.17 -5.41 -35.46
N ASP A 194 -19.19 -6.65 -35.88
CA ASP A 194 -20.17 -7.65 -35.44
C ASP A 194 -20.06 -7.89 -33.92
N SER A 195 -18.82 -7.94 -33.40
CA SER A 195 -18.57 -8.14 -31.99
C SER A 195 -19.09 -6.95 -31.16
N VAL A 196 -18.77 -5.73 -31.59
CA VAL A 196 -19.21 -4.50 -30.91
C VAL A 196 -20.72 -4.37 -30.93
N MET A 197 -21.34 -4.54 -32.10
CA MET A 197 -22.81 -4.44 -32.25
C MET A 197 -23.56 -5.51 -31.45
N THR A 198 -23.03 -6.75 -31.42
CA THR A 198 -23.63 -7.84 -30.65
C THR A 198 -23.62 -7.52 -29.15
N ILE A 199 -22.49 -7.10 -28.61
CA ILE A 199 -22.39 -6.74 -27.18
C ILE A 199 -23.32 -5.55 -26.88
N ALA A 200 -23.24 -4.49 -27.66
CA ALA A 200 -24.06 -3.31 -27.45
C ALA A 200 -25.56 -3.60 -27.46
N ARG A 201 -26.04 -4.47 -28.37
CA ARG A 201 -27.44 -4.89 -28.42
C ARG A 201 -27.83 -5.74 -27.21
N HIS A 202 -26.97 -6.62 -26.75
CA HIS A 202 -27.19 -7.41 -25.52
C HIS A 202 -27.32 -6.53 -24.26
N GLU A 203 -26.57 -5.42 -24.23
CA GLU A 203 -26.64 -4.43 -23.18
C GLU A 203 -27.84 -3.47 -23.32
N GLY A 204 -28.63 -3.57 -24.40
CA GLY A 204 -29.73 -2.66 -24.69
C GLY A 204 -29.27 -1.26 -25.15
N LEU A 205 -27.99 -1.13 -25.54
CA LEU A 205 -27.38 0.15 -25.94
C LEU A 205 -27.51 0.37 -27.45
N TRP A 206 -28.72 0.71 -27.90
CA TRP A 206 -29.02 0.87 -29.30
C TRP A 206 -28.08 1.83 -30.04
N ALA A 207 -27.84 3.03 -29.49
CA ALA A 207 -26.98 4.03 -30.13
C ALA A 207 -25.51 3.58 -30.25
N HIS A 208 -25.03 2.75 -29.33
CA HIS A 208 -23.68 2.16 -29.41
C HIS A 208 -23.60 1.19 -30.63
N ALA A 209 -24.58 0.35 -30.79
CA ALA A 209 -24.64 -0.54 -31.97
C ALA A 209 -24.75 0.27 -33.26
N MET A 210 -25.67 1.22 -33.33
CA MET A 210 -25.87 2.09 -34.49
C MET A 210 -24.66 2.92 -34.86
N SER A 211 -23.90 3.36 -33.85
CA SER A 211 -22.65 4.10 -34.09
C SER A 211 -21.64 3.33 -34.95
N VAL A 212 -21.59 2.02 -34.82
CA VAL A 212 -20.74 1.14 -35.64
C VAL A 212 -21.43 0.77 -36.94
N GLU A 213 -22.70 0.41 -36.91
CA GLU A 213 -23.46 0.00 -38.05
C GLU A 213 -23.49 1.06 -39.17
N LEU A 214 -23.80 2.32 -38.82
CA LEU A 214 -23.81 3.41 -39.80
C LEU A 214 -22.45 3.69 -40.43
N ARG A 215 -21.38 3.50 -39.71
CA ARG A 215 -20.02 3.60 -40.27
C ARG A 215 -19.70 2.46 -41.21
N CYS A 216 -20.14 1.25 -40.91
CA CYS A 216 -20.04 0.13 -41.80
C CYS A 216 -20.89 0.31 -43.07
N ASN A 217 -22.09 0.92 -42.94
CA ASN A 217 -22.93 1.28 -44.07
C ASN A 217 -22.24 2.30 -44.96
N GLU A 218 -21.64 3.34 -44.41
CA GLU A 218 -20.86 4.32 -45.18
C GLU A 218 -19.73 3.64 -45.97
N LEU A 219 -18.97 2.75 -45.34
CA LEU A 219 -17.92 1.99 -46.01
C LEU A 219 -18.47 1.14 -47.15
N ALA A 220 -19.69 0.66 -47.03
CA ALA A 220 -20.37 -0.14 -48.06
C ALA A 220 -21.16 0.70 -49.09
N GLY A 221 -21.07 2.05 -49.03
CA GLY A 221 -21.81 2.95 -49.91
C GLY A 221 -23.34 2.94 -49.67
N LYS A 222 -23.78 2.54 -48.47
CA LYS A 222 -25.18 2.50 -48.07
C LYS A 222 -25.56 3.79 -47.33
N PRO A 223 -26.88 4.09 -47.18
CA PRO A 223 -27.33 5.24 -46.38
C PRO A 223 -26.84 5.16 -44.94
N THR A 224 -26.48 6.34 -44.36
CA THR A 224 -26.07 6.51 -42.96
C THR A 224 -27.19 7.10 -42.08
N GLU A 225 -28.41 7.14 -42.63
CA GLU A 225 -29.59 7.55 -41.89
C GLU A 225 -30.32 6.36 -41.29
N VAL A 226 -30.87 6.53 -40.10
CA VAL A 226 -31.73 5.51 -39.47
C VAL A 226 -33.12 5.67 -40.07
N ASP A 227 -33.62 4.64 -40.76
CA ASP A 227 -34.99 4.68 -41.26
C ASP A 227 -35.98 4.87 -40.13
N ALA A 228 -36.86 5.88 -40.31
CA ALA A 228 -37.92 6.24 -39.30
C ALA A 228 -38.99 5.16 -39.11
N GLY A 229 -38.77 3.97 -39.67
CA GLY A 229 -39.72 2.86 -39.70
C GLY A 229 -39.53 1.73 -38.69
N GLU A 230 -38.42 1.67 -37.99
CA GLU A 230 -38.23 0.64 -36.94
C GLU A 230 -38.56 1.21 -35.56
N SER A 231 -39.82 1.22 -35.19
CA SER A 231 -40.26 1.32 -33.80
C SER A 231 -39.73 0.11 -33.04
N VAL A 232 -38.92 0.35 -32.04
CA VAL A 232 -38.48 -0.67 -31.07
C VAL A 232 -39.70 -1.22 -30.35
N GLU A 233 -40.13 -2.46 -30.67
CA GLU A 233 -41.03 -3.22 -29.82
C GLU A 233 -40.30 -3.83 -28.61
#